data_4050f516f29905623d881bb83beb84ee
#
_entry.id   4050f516f29905623d881bb83beb84ee
#
_cell.length_a   1.000
_cell.length_b   1.000
_cell.length_c   1.000
_cell.angle_alpha   90.00
_cell.angle_beta   90.00
_cell.angle_gamma   90.00
#
_symmetry.space_group_name_H-M   'P 1'
#
loop_
_entity.id
_entity.type
_entity.pdbx_description
1 polymer ?
#
loop_
_entity_poly.entity_id
_entity_poly.type
_entity_poly.pdbx_seq_one_letter_code
_entity_poly.pdbx_strand_id
1 'polypeptide(L)'
;MIKIIHLHTLEEVSKLFLEQVYYEKEERYRSAFLYRGMPNAKFKLMTSLERNCKEKKTDIEKPILRNFAKYAISEDPMLEGNIFRQMIVGQHHGLPTRLLDWTISPLTALHFATSGEDLSKMSKHDCLVWKIDYKEINALLPEKYREILRKENANLMSVDMLRTLVSGIEDYDQDMNGSAMVLVEPPSLEQRIANQYSYFSIIPDQMTDIEEFLARNTKNTVCYVIDKDIRWRIRDMLDQMNVNERILSPGLDGVSQWIKRHYYVK
;
A
#
# COMPACT_ATOMS: atom_id res chain seq x y z
N MET A 1 -11.10 -8.93 15.69
CA MET A 1 -10.27 -7.92 16.44
C MET A 1 -8.87 -7.98 15.87
N ILE A 2 -8.27 -6.84 15.50
CA ILE A 2 -6.90 -6.77 14.96
C ILE A 2 -5.90 -7.17 16.06
N LYS A 3 -4.96 -8.05 15.71
CA LYS A 3 -3.86 -8.42 16.61
C LYS A 3 -2.81 -7.30 16.58
N ILE A 4 -2.52 -6.72 17.75
CA ILE A 4 -1.46 -5.73 17.91
C ILE A 4 -0.23 -6.41 18.53
N ILE A 5 0.93 -6.24 17.92
CA ILE A 5 2.20 -6.82 18.38
C ILE A 5 3.23 -5.69 18.51
N HIS A 6 3.79 -5.54 19.71
CA HIS A 6 4.86 -4.57 19.95
C HIS A 6 6.22 -5.21 19.70
N LEU A 7 7.10 -4.48 19.01
CA LEU A 7 8.45 -4.91 18.63
C LEU A 7 9.46 -3.94 19.24
N HIS A 8 10.31 -4.45 20.11
CA HIS A 8 11.29 -3.68 20.89
C HIS A 8 12.74 -4.02 20.51
N THR A 9 12.96 -5.13 19.79
CA THR A 9 14.31 -5.59 19.42
C THR A 9 14.38 -5.91 17.92
N LEU A 10 15.61 -5.97 17.35
CA LEU A 10 15.81 -6.39 15.95
C LEU A 10 15.45 -7.86 15.73
N GLU A 11 15.64 -8.72 16.75
CA GLU A 11 15.24 -10.12 16.67
C GLU A 11 13.73 -10.26 16.51
N GLU A 12 12.95 -9.44 17.22
CA GLU A 12 11.50 -9.42 17.06
C GLU A 12 11.09 -8.89 15.70
N VAL A 13 11.75 -7.82 15.20
CA VAL A 13 11.53 -7.29 13.84
C VAL A 13 11.87 -8.32 12.79
N SER A 14 12.90 -9.14 12.98
CA SER A 14 13.28 -10.17 11.98
C SER A 14 12.17 -11.20 11.74
N LYS A 15 11.35 -11.50 12.73
CA LYS A 15 10.21 -12.42 12.58
C LYS A 15 9.21 -11.94 11.53
N LEU A 16 9.09 -10.62 11.34
CA LEU A 16 8.16 -10.03 10.37
C LEU A 16 8.49 -10.43 8.92
N PHE A 17 9.78 -10.56 8.57
CA PHE A 17 10.19 -10.94 7.21
C PHE A 17 10.60 -12.41 7.07
N LEU A 18 10.66 -13.16 8.17
CA LEU A 18 10.88 -14.60 8.15
C LEU A 18 9.57 -15.40 8.20
N GLU A 19 8.44 -14.74 8.44
CA GLU A 19 7.13 -15.39 8.52
C GLU A 19 6.61 -15.76 7.12
N GLN A 20 6.72 -17.03 6.78
CA GLN A 20 6.24 -17.58 5.50
C GLN A 20 5.51 -18.89 5.75
N VAL A 21 4.53 -19.19 4.89
CA VAL A 21 3.76 -20.43 4.92
C VAL A 21 4.33 -21.40 3.89
N TYR A 22 4.58 -22.64 4.32
CA TYR A 22 4.95 -23.70 3.40
C TYR A 22 3.72 -24.22 2.64
N TYR A 23 3.82 -24.24 1.32
CA TYR A 23 2.79 -24.78 0.42
C TYR A 23 3.28 -26.13 -0.10
N GLU A 24 2.61 -27.21 0.32
CA GLU A 24 3.01 -28.60 -0.04
C GLU A 24 2.95 -28.86 -1.53
N LYS A 25 1.94 -28.29 -2.22
CA LYS A 25 1.76 -28.50 -3.66
C LYS A 25 2.91 -27.95 -4.51
N GLU A 26 3.45 -26.81 -4.12
CA GLU A 26 4.58 -26.13 -4.79
C GLU A 26 5.92 -26.47 -4.16
N GLU A 27 5.93 -27.20 -3.03
CA GLU A 27 7.11 -27.53 -2.23
C GLU A 27 7.95 -26.29 -1.89
N ARG A 28 7.28 -25.15 -1.61
CA ARG A 28 7.94 -23.86 -1.38
C ARG A 28 7.26 -23.04 -0.30
N TYR A 29 8.06 -22.17 0.33
CA TYR A 29 7.56 -21.14 1.19
C TYR A 29 7.03 -19.95 0.36
N ARG A 30 5.83 -19.48 0.68
CA ARG A 30 5.18 -18.35 0.02
C ARG A 30 4.49 -17.46 1.07
N SER A 31 4.25 -16.22 0.72
CA SER A 31 3.48 -15.29 1.54
C SER A 31 2.19 -14.89 0.80
N ALA A 32 1.07 -14.91 1.52
CA ALA A 32 -0.21 -14.34 1.07
C ALA A 32 -0.43 -12.95 1.69
N PHE A 33 0.59 -12.33 2.24
CA PHE A 33 0.47 -11.10 2.99
C PHE A 33 0.93 -9.89 2.17
N LEU A 34 0.20 -8.79 2.36
CA LEU A 34 0.62 -7.46 1.95
C LEU A 34 0.91 -6.63 3.18
N TYR A 35 1.88 -5.74 3.05
CA TYR A 35 2.39 -4.92 4.14
C TYR A 35 2.30 -3.44 3.81
N ARG A 36 2.08 -2.59 4.84
CA ARG A 36 2.12 -1.13 4.72
C ARG A 36 2.85 -0.53 5.90
N GLY A 37 3.91 0.22 5.65
CA GLY A 37 4.65 0.97 6.67
C GLY A 37 4.05 2.37 6.89
N MET A 38 3.95 2.78 8.15
CA MET A 38 3.47 4.11 8.55
C MET A 38 4.43 4.72 9.58
N PRO A 39 4.92 5.96 9.37
CA PRO A 39 6.02 6.53 10.16
C PRO A 39 5.60 7.01 11.57
N ASN A 40 4.33 6.98 11.90
CA ASN A 40 3.82 7.39 13.20
C ASN A 40 2.67 6.48 13.64
N ALA A 41 2.79 5.90 14.83
CA ALA A 41 1.79 4.99 15.41
C ALA A 41 0.43 5.65 15.71
N LYS A 42 0.36 6.98 15.69
CA LYS A 42 -0.89 7.72 15.86
C LYS A 42 -1.68 7.90 14.56
N PHE A 43 -1.09 7.57 13.42
CA PHE A 43 -1.78 7.68 12.14
C PHE A 43 -2.74 6.51 11.94
N LYS A 44 -3.92 6.81 11.43
CA LYS A 44 -4.92 5.82 11.01
C LYS A 44 -4.70 5.40 9.56
N LEU A 45 -5.19 4.21 9.22
CA LEU A 45 -5.31 3.79 7.82
C LEU A 45 -6.36 4.68 7.14
N MET A 46 -5.87 5.67 6.39
CA MET A 46 -6.68 6.68 5.73
C MET A 46 -6.09 7.00 4.36
N THR A 47 -6.95 7.12 3.35
CA THR A 47 -6.51 7.50 2.00
C THR A 47 -6.04 8.95 1.95
N SER A 48 -5.20 9.27 0.95
CA SER A 48 -4.76 10.66 0.74
C SER A 48 -5.93 11.55 0.31
N LEU A 49 -6.89 11.03 -0.43
CA LEU A 49 -8.10 11.74 -0.81
C LEU A 49 -8.90 12.16 0.43
N GLU A 50 -9.18 11.21 1.32
CA GLU A 50 -9.92 11.49 2.55
C GLU A 50 -9.20 12.49 3.45
N ARG A 51 -7.89 12.32 3.64
CA ARG A 51 -7.08 13.23 4.46
C ARG A 51 -7.09 14.66 3.93
N ASN A 52 -7.02 14.84 2.59
CA ASN A 52 -6.92 16.15 1.97
C ASN A 52 -8.29 16.79 1.68
N CYS A 53 -9.27 15.99 1.28
CA CYS A 53 -10.58 16.49 0.82
C CYS A 53 -11.69 16.35 1.85
N LYS A 54 -11.48 15.54 2.91
CA LYS A 54 -12.42 15.32 4.01
C LYS A 54 -13.82 14.96 3.48
N GLU A 55 -14.84 15.65 3.97
CA GLU A 55 -16.25 15.44 3.60
C GLU A 55 -16.58 15.74 2.14
N LYS A 56 -15.69 16.49 1.44
CA LYS A 56 -15.86 16.82 0.01
C LYS A 56 -15.21 15.80 -0.93
N LYS A 57 -14.68 14.70 -0.41
CA LYS A 57 -13.93 13.71 -1.20
C LYS A 57 -14.71 13.21 -2.40
N THR A 58 -15.98 12.89 -2.23
CA THR A 58 -16.86 12.34 -3.29
C THR A 58 -17.07 13.35 -4.43
N ASP A 59 -17.29 14.63 -4.09
CA ASP A 59 -17.52 15.69 -5.08
C ASP A 59 -16.25 16.07 -5.85
N ILE A 60 -15.07 15.94 -5.21
CA ILE A 60 -13.80 16.45 -5.74
C ILE A 60 -13.02 15.37 -6.49
N GLU A 61 -13.20 14.09 -6.19
CA GLU A 61 -12.39 13.00 -6.74
C GLU A 61 -12.43 12.96 -8.28
N LYS A 62 -13.61 12.96 -8.89
CA LYS A 62 -13.73 12.97 -10.35
C LYS A 62 -13.11 14.22 -11.01
N PRO A 63 -13.34 15.44 -10.52
CA PRO A 63 -12.62 16.63 -10.98
C PRO A 63 -11.11 16.51 -10.89
N ILE A 64 -10.57 15.97 -9.79
CA ILE A 64 -9.13 15.74 -9.61
C ILE A 64 -8.61 14.82 -10.72
N LEU A 65 -9.20 13.65 -10.88
CA LEU A 65 -8.77 12.64 -11.86
C LEU A 65 -8.91 13.14 -13.30
N ARG A 66 -10.02 13.80 -13.63
CA ARG A 66 -10.23 14.40 -14.95
C ARG A 66 -9.18 15.47 -15.28
N ASN A 67 -8.87 16.35 -14.32
CA ASN A 67 -7.86 17.38 -14.52
C ASN A 67 -6.47 16.77 -14.64
N PHE A 68 -6.13 15.77 -13.80
CA PHE A 68 -4.87 15.04 -13.93
C PHE A 68 -4.74 14.41 -15.32
N ALA A 69 -5.74 13.64 -15.77
CA ALA A 69 -5.73 12.99 -17.07
C ALA A 69 -5.54 13.99 -18.21
N LYS A 70 -6.20 15.16 -18.16
CA LYS A 70 -6.07 16.21 -19.18
C LYS A 70 -4.60 16.62 -19.42
N TYR A 71 -3.79 16.69 -18.38
CA TYR A 71 -2.38 17.06 -18.49
C TYR A 71 -1.46 15.87 -18.71
N ALA A 72 -1.81 14.71 -18.21
CA ALA A 72 -0.96 13.51 -18.23
C ALA A 72 -1.15 12.63 -19.47
N ILE A 73 -2.20 12.85 -20.27
CA ILE A 73 -2.54 12.01 -21.44
C ILE A 73 -1.46 12.03 -22.53
N SER A 74 -0.70 13.12 -22.63
CA SER A 74 0.43 13.20 -23.56
C SER A 74 1.59 12.28 -23.18
N GLU A 75 1.76 12.00 -21.89
CA GLU A 75 2.80 11.12 -21.35
C GLU A 75 2.33 9.66 -21.32
N ASP A 76 1.05 9.43 -21.00
CA ASP A 76 0.42 8.11 -20.97
C ASP A 76 -0.96 8.13 -21.63
N PRO A 77 -1.04 7.85 -22.95
CA PRO A 77 -2.32 7.79 -23.69
C PRO A 77 -3.33 6.77 -23.14
N MET A 78 -2.87 5.75 -22.40
CA MET A 78 -3.75 4.74 -21.82
C MET A 78 -4.56 5.25 -20.60
N LEU A 79 -4.34 6.49 -20.18
CA LEU A 79 -5.16 7.16 -19.17
C LEU A 79 -6.56 7.51 -19.72
N GLU A 80 -6.71 7.61 -21.05
CA GLU A 80 -7.99 7.95 -21.67
C GLU A 80 -9.05 6.89 -21.34
N GLY A 81 -10.17 7.33 -20.76
CA GLY A 81 -11.28 6.44 -20.38
C GLY A 81 -10.96 5.36 -19.35
N ASN A 82 -9.82 5.47 -18.65
CA ASN A 82 -9.39 4.48 -17.68
C ASN A 82 -9.18 5.12 -16.29
N ILE A 83 -10.27 5.26 -15.54
CA ILE A 83 -10.24 5.94 -14.25
C ILE A 83 -9.36 5.23 -13.21
N PHE A 84 -9.30 3.90 -13.23
CA PHE A 84 -8.45 3.13 -12.31
C PHE A 84 -6.96 3.33 -12.60
N ARG A 85 -6.60 3.41 -13.90
CA ARG A 85 -5.23 3.76 -14.29
C ARG A 85 -4.90 5.20 -13.90
N GLN A 86 -5.84 6.14 -14.09
CA GLN A 86 -5.67 7.52 -13.65
C GLN A 86 -5.39 7.63 -12.16
N MET A 87 -6.12 6.85 -11.31
CA MET A 87 -5.85 6.81 -9.86
C MET A 87 -4.45 6.28 -9.55
N ILE A 88 -4.05 5.17 -10.17
CA ILE A 88 -2.76 4.52 -9.90
C ILE A 88 -1.60 5.41 -10.32
N VAL A 89 -1.64 5.93 -11.55
CA VAL A 89 -0.61 6.84 -12.05
C VAL A 89 -0.62 8.14 -11.26
N GLY A 90 -1.79 8.69 -10.98
CA GLY A 90 -1.92 9.88 -10.14
C GLY A 90 -1.36 9.69 -8.74
N GLN A 91 -1.68 8.59 -8.05
CA GLN A 91 -1.14 8.24 -6.73
C GLN A 91 0.39 8.20 -6.76
N HIS A 92 0.96 7.57 -7.79
CA HIS A 92 2.40 7.47 -7.95
C HIS A 92 3.09 8.85 -8.03
N HIS A 93 2.44 9.83 -8.64
CA HIS A 93 2.89 11.22 -8.74
C HIS A 93 2.38 12.13 -7.60
N GLY A 94 1.81 11.55 -6.53
CA GLY A 94 1.39 12.30 -5.33
C GLY A 94 0.00 12.92 -5.41
N LEU A 95 -0.81 12.58 -6.43
CA LEU A 95 -2.20 13.01 -6.50
C LEU A 95 -3.00 12.39 -5.34
N PRO A 96 -3.87 13.16 -4.66
CA PRO A 96 -4.79 12.59 -3.70
C PRO A 96 -5.76 11.61 -4.36
N THR A 97 -5.75 10.36 -3.92
CA THR A 97 -6.64 9.30 -4.43
C THR A 97 -7.25 8.48 -3.29
N ARG A 98 -8.24 7.65 -3.62
CA ARG A 98 -8.85 6.67 -2.70
C ARG A 98 -8.01 5.39 -2.53
N LEU A 99 -6.78 5.38 -3.01
CA LEU A 99 -5.91 4.22 -2.91
C LEU A 99 -5.11 4.21 -1.61
N LEU A 100 -4.84 3.01 -1.09
CA LEU A 100 -3.78 2.77 -0.12
C LEU A 100 -2.70 1.91 -0.74
N ASP A 101 -1.46 2.33 -0.57
CA ASP A 101 -0.29 1.58 -1.03
C ASP A 101 -0.01 0.41 -0.09
N TRP A 102 0.31 -0.73 -0.69
CA TRP A 102 0.79 -1.94 -0.04
C TRP A 102 2.03 -2.45 -0.77
N THR A 103 2.77 -3.33 -0.13
CA THR A 103 3.90 -4.05 -0.73
C THR A 103 3.88 -5.51 -0.29
N ILE A 104 4.37 -6.42 -1.14
CA ILE A 104 4.63 -7.80 -0.72
C ILE A 104 5.91 -7.94 0.09
N SER A 105 6.77 -6.92 0.08
CA SER A 105 8.04 -6.92 0.80
C SER A 105 7.91 -6.33 2.20
N PRO A 106 8.01 -7.12 3.26
CA PRO A 106 8.03 -6.59 4.62
C PRO A 106 9.20 -5.63 4.86
N LEU A 107 10.34 -5.81 4.16
CA LEU A 107 11.49 -4.90 4.26
C LEU A 107 11.18 -3.53 3.65
N THR A 108 10.44 -3.50 2.53
CA THR A 108 9.96 -2.24 1.93
C THR A 108 8.97 -1.53 2.87
N ALA A 109 8.07 -2.29 3.52
CA ALA A 109 7.17 -1.71 4.52
C ALA A 109 7.94 -1.16 5.73
N LEU A 110 8.97 -1.87 6.22
CA LEU A 110 9.87 -1.36 7.28
C LEU A 110 10.59 -0.08 6.85
N HIS A 111 11.01 0.00 5.57
CA HIS A 111 11.58 1.23 5.03
C HIS A 111 10.61 2.40 5.18
N PHE A 112 9.37 2.27 4.72
CA PHE A 112 8.37 3.34 4.84
C PHE A 112 7.98 3.64 6.28
N ALA A 113 7.88 2.62 7.15
CA ALA A 113 7.60 2.82 8.57
C ALA A 113 8.70 3.62 9.28
N THR A 114 9.96 3.38 8.90
CA THR A 114 11.11 4.04 9.53
C THR A 114 11.61 5.27 8.77
N SER A 115 10.97 5.63 7.64
CA SER A 115 11.27 6.86 6.88
C SER A 115 10.63 8.08 7.53
N GLY A 116 11.14 9.26 7.19
CA GLY A 116 10.58 10.55 7.58
C GLY A 116 11.32 11.69 6.89
N GLU A 117 10.60 12.74 6.52
CA GLU A 117 11.21 13.95 5.94
C GLU A 117 12.12 14.67 6.93
N ASP A 118 11.74 14.65 8.21
CA ASP A 118 12.47 15.26 9.32
C ASP A 118 13.15 14.17 10.15
N LEU A 119 14.43 13.96 9.89
CA LEU A 119 15.26 12.95 10.57
C LEU A 119 15.35 13.18 12.08
N SER A 120 15.23 14.43 12.55
CA SER A 120 15.24 14.76 13.97
C SER A 120 14.03 14.23 14.74
N LYS A 121 12.97 13.88 14.03
CA LYS A 121 11.72 13.35 14.59
C LYS A 121 11.63 11.83 14.57
N MET A 122 12.57 11.12 13.95
CA MET A 122 12.51 9.67 13.81
C MET A 122 12.45 8.94 15.16
N SER A 123 13.15 9.44 16.18
CA SER A 123 13.13 8.86 17.54
C SER A 123 12.04 9.44 18.47
N LYS A 124 11.07 10.21 17.92
CA LYS A 124 10.02 10.82 18.75
C LYS A 124 8.74 9.99 18.82
N HIS A 125 8.48 9.16 17.82
CA HIS A 125 7.25 8.39 17.72
C HIS A 125 7.53 6.95 17.31
N ASP A 126 6.78 6.02 17.88
CA ASP A 126 6.70 4.67 17.40
C ASP A 126 6.12 4.68 15.98
N CYS A 127 6.47 3.68 15.18
CA CYS A 127 5.95 3.51 13.84
C CYS A 127 5.20 2.20 13.70
N LEU A 128 4.47 2.05 12.59
CA LEU A 128 3.60 0.90 12.36
C LEU A 128 4.01 0.16 11.09
N VAL A 129 3.82 -1.17 11.13
CA VAL A 129 3.69 -1.99 9.92
C VAL A 129 2.38 -2.76 10.00
N TRP A 130 1.49 -2.49 9.07
CA TRP A 130 0.28 -3.28 8.85
C TRP A 130 0.59 -4.50 8.00
N LYS A 131 -0.03 -5.63 8.34
CA LYS A 131 -0.02 -6.87 7.57
C LYS A 131 -1.46 -7.31 7.34
N ILE A 132 -1.85 -7.54 6.08
CA ILE A 132 -3.17 -8.06 5.69
C ILE A 132 -3.00 -9.32 4.83
N ASP A 133 -3.94 -10.25 4.91
CA ASP A 133 -3.99 -11.44 4.07
C ASP A 133 -4.88 -11.17 2.85
N TYR A 134 -4.30 -11.17 1.64
CA TYR A 134 -5.06 -10.89 0.42
C TYR A 134 -6.14 -11.96 0.14
N LYS A 135 -5.95 -13.19 0.63
CA LYS A 135 -6.95 -14.25 0.45
C LYS A 135 -8.21 -13.96 1.26
N GLU A 136 -8.05 -13.45 2.50
CA GLU A 136 -9.20 -13.03 3.31
C GLU A 136 -9.93 -11.86 2.66
N ILE A 137 -9.21 -10.87 2.15
CA ILE A 137 -9.81 -9.72 1.45
C ILE A 137 -10.55 -10.17 0.19
N ASN A 138 -9.92 -11.02 -0.64
CA ASN A 138 -10.56 -11.54 -1.86
C ASN A 138 -11.81 -12.38 -1.57
N ALA A 139 -11.86 -13.07 -0.43
CA ALA A 139 -13.04 -13.86 -0.05
C ALA A 139 -14.30 -12.99 0.22
N LEU A 140 -14.10 -11.70 0.52
CA LEU A 140 -15.18 -10.73 0.75
C LEU A 140 -15.73 -10.11 -0.55
N LEU A 141 -15.01 -10.26 -1.67
CA LEU A 141 -15.42 -9.68 -2.94
C LEU A 141 -16.73 -10.27 -3.46
N PRO A 142 -17.56 -9.48 -4.16
CA PRO A 142 -18.72 -9.99 -4.89
C PRO A 142 -18.32 -11.11 -5.87
N GLU A 143 -19.27 -12.02 -6.17
CA GLU A 143 -18.96 -13.24 -6.94
C GLU A 143 -18.32 -12.94 -8.29
N LYS A 144 -18.80 -11.94 -9.05
CA LYS A 144 -18.23 -11.59 -10.37
C LYS A 144 -16.74 -11.26 -10.33
N TYR A 145 -16.26 -10.67 -9.20
CA TYR A 145 -14.82 -10.38 -9.00
C TYR A 145 -14.04 -11.65 -8.66
N ARG A 146 -14.60 -12.53 -7.84
CA ARG A 146 -13.97 -13.82 -7.51
C ARG A 146 -13.88 -14.74 -8.72
N GLU A 147 -14.90 -14.71 -9.59
CA GLU A 147 -14.93 -15.49 -10.84
C GLU A 147 -13.81 -15.07 -11.79
N ILE A 148 -13.60 -13.76 -12.00
CA ILE A 148 -12.52 -13.30 -12.89
C ILE A 148 -11.15 -13.68 -12.33
N LEU A 149 -10.92 -13.56 -11.01
CA LEU A 149 -9.67 -13.99 -10.38
C LEU A 149 -9.42 -15.50 -10.60
N ARG A 150 -10.47 -16.33 -10.48
CA ARG A 150 -10.36 -17.77 -10.74
C ARG A 150 -10.09 -18.09 -12.20
N LYS A 151 -10.80 -17.41 -13.11
CA LYS A 151 -10.64 -17.58 -14.56
C LYS A 151 -9.24 -17.23 -15.03
N GLU A 152 -8.69 -16.13 -14.55
CA GLU A 152 -7.36 -15.65 -14.90
C GLU A 152 -6.24 -16.31 -14.06
N ASN A 153 -6.61 -17.21 -13.12
CA ASN A 153 -5.69 -17.83 -12.15
C ASN A 153 -4.82 -16.78 -11.43
N ALA A 154 -5.43 -15.63 -11.07
CA ALA A 154 -4.76 -14.50 -10.47
C ALA A 154 -5.05 -14.40 -8.97
N ASN A 155 -4.06 -13.97 -8.20
CA ASN A 155 -4.20 -13.70 -6.78
C ASN A 155 -4.71 -12.28 -6.50
N LEU A 156 -4.41 -11.33 -7.38
CA LEU A 156 -4.79 -9.93 -7.26
C LEU A 156 -5.38 -9.45 -8.60
N MET A 157 -6.21 -8.42 -8.51
CA MET A 157 -6.89 -7.87 -9.68
C MET A 157 -5.93 -7.01 -10.50
N SER A 158 -5.93 -7.13 -11.82
CA SER A 158 -5.30 -6.13 -12.68
C SER A 158 -6.28 -5.00 -13.00
N VAL A 159 -5.75 -3.87 -13.50
CA VAL A 159 -6.58 -2.75 -13.98
C VAL A 159 -7.50 -3.20 -15.12
N ASP A 160 -6.99 -4.06 -16.00
CA ASP A 160 -7.77 -4.56 -17.14
C ASP A 160 -8.92 -5.47 -16.72
N MET A 161 -8.69 -6.35 -15.73
CA MET A 161 -9.77 -7.14 -15.13
C MET A 161 -10.86 -6.24 -14.53
N LEU A 162 -10.49 -5.18 -13.79
CA LEU A 162 -11.45 -4.23 -13.22
C LEU A 162 -12.30 -3.57 -14.29
N ARG A 163 -11.71 -3.14 -15.39
CA ARG A 163 -12.43 -2.51 -16.52
C ARG A 163 -13.46 -3.42 -17.17
N THR A 164 -13.30 -4.73 -17.09
CA THR A 164 -14.31 -5.67 -17.60
C THR A 164 -15.51 -5.82 -16.68
N LEU A 165 -15.37 -5.46 -15.40
CA LEU A 165 -16.40 -5.64 -14.39
C LEU A 165 -17.22 -4.39 -14.11
N VAL A 166 -16.60 -3.21 -14.22
CA VAL A 166 -17.21 -1.92 -13.89
C VAL A 166 -16.79 -0.84 -14.88
N SER A 167 -17.71 0.06 -15.19
CA SER A 167 -17.48 1.17 -16.12
C SER A 167 -16.90 2.41 -15.45
N GLY A 168 -16.97 2.51 -14.13
CA GLY A 168 -16.51 3.67 -13.37
C GLY A 168 -16.49 3.47 -11.87
N ILE A 169 -16.23 4.57 -11.17
CA ILE A 169 -16.13 4.60 -9.70
C ILE A 169 -17.48 4.30 -9.05
N GLU A 170 -18.57 4.82 -9.63
CA GLU A 170 -19.90 4.61 -9.06
C GLU A 170 -20.33 3.15 -9.08
N ASP A 171 -20.12 2.48 -10.22
CA ASP A 171 -20.41 1.05 -10.35
C ASP A 171 -19.57 0.25 -9.35
N TYR A 172 -18.29 0.63 -9.20
CA TYR A 172 -17.41 0.03 -8.20
C TYR A 172 -17.92 0.23 -6.78
N ASP A 173 -18.30 1.45 -6.41
CA ASP A 173 -18.82 1.76 -5.08
C ASP A 173 -20.13 1.04 -4.79
N GLN A 174 -21.02 0.90 -5.79
CA GLN A 174 -22.25 0.15 -5.67
C GLN A 174 -21.98 -1.34 -5.44
N ASP A 175 -21.05 -1.93 -6.18
CA ASP A 175 -20.69 -3.34 -6.04
C ASP A 175 -20.07 -3.63 -4.67
N MET A 176 -19.17 -2.77 -4.18
CA MET A 176 -18.48 -2.97 -2.90
C MET A 176 -19.36 -2.63 -1.71
N ASN A 177 -20.22 -1.63 -1.81
CA ASN A 177 -21.17 -1.18 -0.78
C ASN A 177 -20.55 -1.07 0.63
N GLY A 178 -19.31 -0.62 0.73
CA GLY A 178 -18.55 -0.52 1.98
C GLY A 178 -18.20 -1.84 2.67
N SER A 179 -18.56 -2.98 2.09
CA SER A 179 -18.38 -4.32 2.68
C SER A 179 -17.19 -5.11 2.11
N ALA A 180 -16.56 -4.60 1.05
CA ALA A 180 -15.38 -5.19 0.42
C ALA A 180 -14.47 -4.10 -0.16
N MET A 181 -13.23 -4.44 -0.45
CA MET A 181 -12.28 -3.61 -1.21
C MET A 181 -11.47 -4.48 -2.16
N VAL A 182 -11.16 -3.98 -3.33
CA VAL A 182 -10.31 -4.69 -4.30
C VAL A 182 -8.84 -4.38 -4.02
N LEU A 183 -8.03 -5.43 -4.04
CA LEU A 183 -6.57 -5.32 -4.10
C LEU A 183 -6.14 -5.39 -5.56
N VAL A 184 -5.41 -4.38 -6.04
CA VAL A 184 -5.03 -4.25 -7.44
C VAL A 184 -3.51 -4.25 -7.60
N GLU A 185 -3.07 -4.99 -8.60
CA GLU A 185 -1.70 -4.97 -9.10
C GLU A 185 -1.56 -3.83 -10.11
N PRO A 186 -0.65 -2.85 -9.89
CA PRO A 186 -0.43 -1.79 -10.85
C PRO A 186 0.24 -2.33 -12.11
N PRO A 187 0.00 -1.75 -13.28
CA PRO A 187 0.84 -2.00 -14.45
C PRO A 187 2.28 -1.55 -14.13
N SER A 188 3.26 -2.29 -14.63
CA SER A 188 4.70 -1.99 -14.43
C SER A 188 5.10 -0.80 -15.30
N LEU A 189 4.71 0.40 -14.88
CA LEU A 189 4.92 1.65 -15.63
C LEU A 189 6.30 2.25 -15.38
N GLU A 190 6.78 2.15 -14.15
CA GLU A 190 8.02 2.77 -13.71
C GLU A 190 8.82 1.87 -12.78
N GLN A 191 10.14 2.05 -12.83
CA GLN A 191 11.08 1.29 -11.99
C GLN A 191 10.79 1.43 -10.49
N ARG A 192 10.26 2.58 -10.05
CA ARG A 192 9.86 2.80 -8.66
C ARG A 192 8.75 1.84 -8.21
N ILE A 193 7.72 1.64 -9.04
CA ILE A 193 6.62 0.71 -8.75
C ILE A 193 7.17 -0.72 -8.61
N ALA A 194 8.04 -1.13 -9.55
CA ALA A 194 8.67 -2.43 -9.53
C ALA A 194 9.58 -2.62 -8.30
N ASN A 195 10.44 -1.64 -7.98
CA ASN A 195 11.38 -1.73 -6.87
C ASN A 195 10.69 -1.74 -5.50
N GLN A 196 9.54 -1.07 -5.39
CA GLN A 196 8.74 -1.04 -4.15
C GLN A 196 7.82 -2.26 -4.02
N TYR A 197 7.71 -3.10 -5.06
CA TYR A 197 6.74 -4.20 -5.11
C TYR A 197 5.33 -3.71 -4.74
N SER A 198 4.92 -2.61 -5.38
CA SER A 198 3.71 -1.86 -5.02
C SER A 198 2.44 -2.59 -5.44
N TYR A 199 1.46 -2.55 -4.55
CA TYR A 199 0.08 -2.96 -4.75
C TYR A 199 -0.83 -1.89 -4.14
N PHE A 200 -2.10 -1.87 -4.55
CA PHE A 200 -3.04 -0.88 -4.02
C PHE A 200 -4.33 -1.55 -3.55
N SER A 201 -4.92 -1.03 -2.50
CA SER A 201 -6.34 -1.26 -2.24
C SER A 201 -7.15 -0.06 -2.71
N ILE A 202 -8.25 -0.34 -3.42
CA ILE A 202 -9.22 0.69 -3.82
C ILE A 202 -10.29 0.74 -2.74
N ILE A 203 -10.37 1.85 -2.02
CA ILE A 203 -11.29 2.01 -0.90
C ILE A 203 -12.62 2.56 -1.43
N PRO A 204 -13.75 1.83 -1.29
CA PRO A 204 -15.04 2.35 -1.70
C PRO A 204 -15.46 3.53 -0.81
N ASP A 205 -16.25 4.45 -1.38
CA ASP A 205 -16.64 5.68 -0.68
C ASP A 205 -17.38 5.43 0.63
N GLN A 206 -18.18 4.35 0.68
CA GLN A 206 -18.95 3.95 1.87
C GLN A 206 -18.11 3.33 3.00
N MET A 207 -16.83 2.99 2.74
CA MET A 207 -15.93 2.46 3.76
C MET A 207 -15.26 3.62 4.52
N THR A 208 -15.89 4.05 5.62
CA THR A 208 -15.46 5.22 6.40
C THR A 208 -14.36 4.91 7.42
N ASP A 209 -14.19 3.67 7.83
CA ASP A 209 -13.13 3.22 8.76
C ASP A 209 -12.55 1.89 8.29
N ILE A 210 -11.35 1.95 7.70
CA ILE A 210 -10.65 0.79 7.13
C ILE A 210 -10.17 -0.14 8.24
N GLU A 211 -9.77 0.40 9.40
CA GLU A 211 -9.31 -0.42 10.53
C GLU A 211 -10.47 -1.21 11.13
N GLU A 212 -11.64 -0.59 11.24
CA GLU A 212 -12.86 -1.27 11.69
C GLU A 212 -13.29 -2.35 10.69
N PHE A 213 -13.26 -2.06 9.38
CA PHE A 213 -13.52 -3.04 8.34
C PHE A 213 -12.61 -4.26 8.47
N LEU A 214 -11.29 -4.05 8.60
CA LEU A 214 -10.32 -5.13 8.77
C LEU A 214 -10.56 -5.91 10.07
N ALA A 215 -10.86 -5.20 11.17
CA ALA A 215 -11.11 -5.83 12.49
C ALA A 215 -12.31 -6.75 12.50
N ARG A 216 -13.33 -6.43 11.72
CA ARG A 216 -14.59 -7.22 11.63
C ARG A 216 -14.48 -8.39 10.67
N ASN A 217 -13.77 -8.24 9.57
CA ASN A 217 -13.86 -9.14 8.43
C ASN A 217 -12.62 -10.03 8.22
N THR A 218 -11.51 -9.77 8.93
CA THR A 218 -10.27 -10.56 8.78
C THR A 218 -9.79 -11.14 10.11
N LYS A 219 -9.06 -12.25 10.03
CA LYS A 219 -8.46 -12.95 11.19
C LYS A 219 -6.95 -12.81 11.24
N ASN A 220 -6.32 -12.71 10.06
CA ASN A 220 -4.87 -12.68 9.89
C ASN A 220 -4.28 -11.26 9.81
N THR A 221 -5.13 -10.23 9.94
CA THR A 221 -4.65 -8.85 10.00
C THR A 221 -3.89 -8.60 11.30
N VAL A 222 -2.68 -8.05 11.16
CA VAL A 222 -1.81 -7.71 12.28
C VAL A 222 -1.31 -6.27 12.12
N CYS A 223 -1.28 -5.54 13.22
CA CYS A 223 -0.61 -4.24 13.33
C CYS A 223 0.64 -4.40 14.21
N TYR A 224 1.82 -4.27 13.63
CA TYR A 224 3.08 -4.26 14.37
C TYR A 224 3.41 -2.82 14.77
N VAL A 225 3.55 -2.59 16.07
CA VAL A 225 3.99 -1.32 16.66
C VAL A 225 5.48 -1.43 16.92
N ILE A 226 6.28 -0.65 16.26
CA ILE A 226 7.74 -0.68 16.35
C ILE A 226 8.20 0.48 17.23
N ASP A 227 8.95 0.15 18.27
CA ASP A 227 9.48 1.13 19.20
C ASP A 227 10.38 2.16 18.50
N LYS A 228 10.19 3.43 18.84
CA LYS A 228 10.95 4.56 18.30
C LYS A 228 12.46 4.40 18.52
N ASP A 229 12.89 3.75 19.62
CA ASP A 229 14.29 3.67 20.00
C ASP A 229 15.10 2.72 19.10
N ILE A 230 14.42 1.77 18.42
CA ILE A 230 15.09 0.85 17.48
C ILE A 230 14.98 1.30 16.00
N ARG A 231 14.25 2.39 15.68
CA ARG A 231 14.03 2.82 14.29
C ARG A 231 15.32 3.07 13.51
N TRP A 232 16.31 3.75 14.12
CA TRP A 232 17.61 3.99 13.48
C TRP A 232 18.37 2.69 13.23
N ARG A 233 18.36 1.75 14.17
CA ARG A 233 18.98 0.42 13.97
C ARG A 233 18.31 -0.36 12.83
N ILE A 234 16.99 -0.25 12.68
CA ILE A 234 16.29 -0.83 11.54
C ILE A 234 16.75 -0.18 10.24
N ARG A 235 16.91 1.15 10.20
CA ARG A 235 17.43 1.85 9.00
C ARG A 235 18.83 1.38 8.61
N ASP A 236 19.72 1.24 9.59
CA ASP A 236 21.09 0.76 9.36
C ASP A 236 21.08 -0.70 8.86
N MET A 237 20.23 -1.54 9.40
CA MET A 237 20.01 -2.91 8.93
C MET A 237 19.50 -2.94 7.48
N LEU A 238 18.51 -2.10 7.16
CA LEU A 238 17.94 -2.02 5.80
C LEU A 238 18.97 -1.53 4.78
N ASP A 239 19.86 -0.61 5.14
CA ASP A 239 20.96 -0.19 4.28
C ASP A 239 21.90 -1.34 3.91
N GLN A 240 22.24 -2.21 4.88
CA GLN A 240 23.04 -3.41 4.65
C GLN A 240 22.34 -4.42 3.72
N MET A 241 21.00 -4.42 3.72
CA MET A 241 20.17 -5.25 2.84
C MET A 241 19.85 -4.57 1.49
N ASN A 242 20.44 -3.42 1.19
CA ASN A 242 20.16 -2.59 0.00
C ASN A 242 18.69 -2.14 -0.11
N VAL A 243 17.99 -2.01 0.99
CA VAL A 243 16.61 -1.46 1.04
C VAL A 243 16.67 -0.02 1.54
N ASN A 244 16.85 0.92 0.63
CA ASN A 244 17.04 2.32 0.94
C ASN A 244 16.41 3.24 -0.11
N GLU A 245 16.45 4.56 0.15
CA GLU A 245 15.83 5.58 -0.70
C GLU A 245 16.36 5.53 -2.14
N ARG A 246 17.67 5.29 -2.33
CA ARG A 246 18.31 5.22 -3.65
C ARG A 246 17.76 4.10 -4.52
N ILE A 247 17.42 2.96 -3.91
CA ILE A 247 16.88 1.78 -4.61
C ILE A 247 15.36 1.92 -4.78
N LEU A 248 14.64 2.29 -3.71
CA LEU A 248 13.18 2.32 -3.71
C LEU A 248 12.60 3.56 -4.41
N SER A 249 13.38 4.62 -4.58
CA SER A 249 13.01 5.84 -5.29
C SER A 249 14.11 6.19 -6.31
N PRO A 250 14.16 5.51 -7.46
CA PRO A 250 15.18 5.74 -8.48
C PRO A 250 15.27 7.20 -8.91
N GLY A 251 16.48 7.66 -9.22
CA GLY A 251 16.74 9.02 -9.64
C GLY A 251 17.45 9.86 -8.57
N LEU A 252 17.72 11.12 -8.91
CA LEU A 252 18.52 12.02 -8.07
C LEU A 252 17.86 12.33 -6.72
N ASP A 253 16.53 12.34 -6.65
CA ASP A 253 15.81 12.59 -5.41
C ASP A 253 16.06 11.48 -4.38
N GLY A 254 15.96 10.21 -4.79
CA GLY A 254 16.26 9.08 -3.92
C GLY A 254 17.73 9.01 -3.50
N VAL A 255 18.65 9.31 -4.42
CA VAL A 255 20.08 9.41 -4.11
C VAL A 255 20.33 10.52 -3.10
N SER A 256 19.76 11.69 -3.30
CA SER A 256 19.93 12.85 -2.40
C SER A 256 19.35 12.57 -1.01
N GLN A 257 18.18 11.95 -0.92
CA GLN A 257 17.57 11.57 0.36
C GLN A 257 18.40 10.52 1.10
N TRP A 258 18.92 9.53 0.37
CA TRP A 258 19.81 8.52 0.95
C TRP A 258 21.09 9.14 1.51
N ILE A 259 21.77 10.02 0.73
CA ILE A 259 22.98 10.73 1.15
C ILE A 259 22.70 11.62 2.37
N LYS A 260 21.60 12.41 2.33
CA LYS A 260 21.17 13.26 3.45
C LYS A 260 21.06 12.45 4.75
N ARG A 261 20.45 11.26 4.70
CA ARG A 261 20.29 10.39 5.87
C ARG A 261 21.61 9.74 6.27
N HIS A 262 22.42 9.29 5.30
CA HIS A 262 23.69 8.60 5.56
C HIS A 262 24.69 9.48 6.35
N TYR A 263 24.69 10.77 6.07
CA TYR A 263 25.57 11.74 6.76
C TYR A 263 24.88 12.48 7.92
N TYR A 264 23.68 12.06 8.30
CA TYR A 264 23.00 12.68 9.44
C TYR A 264 23.66 12.28 10.76
N VAL A 265 24.00 13.29 11.57
CA VAL A 265 24.53 13.12 12.93
C VAL A 265 23.37 13.33 13.90
N LYS A 266 23.19 12.37 14.83
CA LYS A 266 22.13 12.39 15.85
C LYS A 266 22.45 13.37 16.96
#